data_1725aae9ae9539b80d81e543b9a114c5
#
_entry.id   1725aae9ae9539b80d81e543b9a114c5
#
_cell.length_a   1.000
_cell.length_b   1.000
_cell.length_c   1.000
_cell.angle_alpha   90.00
_cell.angle_beta   90.00
_cell.angle_gamma   90.00
#
_symmetry.space_group_name_H-M   'P 1'
#
loop_
_entity.id
_entity.type
_entity.pdbx_description
1 polymer ?
#
loop_
_entity_poly.entity_id
_entity_poly.type
_entity_poly.pdbx_seq_one_letter_code
_entity_poly.pdbx_strand_id
1 'polypeptide(L)'
;MVKILARSRRALGAVAVSSCAAMAMATPAWASSEDVSAMANRGDVCFTGVCGSATFSFQRSDHVGDISMSVADTRCDGNDVYIRFVVYSTATWETTKRYDSNGCNNGYKQWHGLSIDAGSGVIHGVRVKACVDDAGTDTCQTSGYFDNPRL
;
A
#
# COMPACT_ATOMS: atom_id res chain seq x y z
N MET A 1 30.95 30.63 40.51
CA MET A 1 31.56 31.94 40.22
C MET A 1 32.69 31.75 39.24
N VAL A 2 32.53 32.00 37.96
CA VAL A 2 33.61 32.37 37.03
C VAL A 2 32.98 33.24 35.97
N LYS A 3 33.37 34.50 35.93
CA LYS A 3 33.13 35.48 34.87
C LYS A 3 34.22 35.31 33.83
N ILE A 4 33.86 35.28 32.53
CA ILE A 4 34.82 35.59 31.48
C ILE A 4 34.23 36.57 30.48
N LEU A 5 35.00 37.61 30.26
CA LEU A 5 34.76 38.87 29.57
C LEU A 5 34.65 38.74 28.04
N ALA A 6 33.95 39.69 27.49
CA ALA A 6 33.88 40.10 26.10
C ALA A 6 35.23 40.51 25.51
N ARG A 7 35.47 40.27 24.23
CA ARG A 7 36.37 41.06 23.39
C ARG A 7 35.77 41.30 22.01
N SER A 8 35.38 42.54 21.86
CA SER A 8 35.13 43.23 20.59
C SER A 8 36.41 43.35 19.77
N ARG A 9 36.36 43.02 18.49
CA ARG A 9 37.29 43.59 17.49
C ARG A 9 36.52 44.03 16.27
N ARG A 10 36.41 45.33 16.11
CA ARG A 10 36.03 45.98 14.86
C ARG A 10 37.26 45.95 13.91
N ALA A 11 37.02 45.56 12.67
CA ALA A 11 37.94 45.86 11.57
C ALA A 11 37.11 46.39 10.39
N LEU A 12 37.36 47.63 10.06
CA LEU A 12 36.93 48.26 8.81
C LEU A 12 37.83 47.74 7.68
N GLY A 13 37.27 47.49 6.51
CA GLY A 13 38.05 47.11 5.33
C GLY A 13 37.23 47.18 4.05
N ALA A 14 37.39 48.34 3.37
CA ALA A 14 37.42 48.60 1.92
C ALA A 14 36.34 47.99 0.99
N VAL A 15 35.61 48.92 0.39
CA VAL A 15 34.77 48.78 -0.81
C VAL A 15 35.64 48.49 -2.02
N ALA A 16 35.39 47.39 -2.72
CA ALA A 16 35.82 47.18 -4.09
C ALA A 16 34.57 46.87 -4.94
N VAL A 17 34.20 47.87 -5.75
CA VAL A 17 33.15 47.71 -6.78
C VAL A 17 33.79 46.91 -7.92
N SER A 18 33.38 45.69 -8.12
CA SER A 18 33.70 44.87 -9.28
C SER A 18 32.43 44.55 -10.05
N SER A 19 32.31 45.19 -11.21
CA SER A 19 31.25 44.92 -12.19
C SER A 19 31.49 43.53 -12.78
N CYS A 20 30.69 42.56 -12.41
CA CYS A 20 30.64 41.25 -13.08
C CYS A 20 29.37 41.12 -13.87
N ALA A 21 29.54 40.90 -15.17
CA ALA A 21 28.51 40.60 -16.15
C ALA A 21 27.60 39.48 -15.69
N ALA A 22 26.29 39.70 -15.73
CA ALA A 22 25.27 38.70 -15.49
C ALA A 22 25.27 37.69 -16.66
N MET A 23 25.99 36.59 -16.50
CA MET A 23 25.71 35.40 -17.31
C MET A 23 24.46 34.76 -16.74
N ALA A 24 23.36 34.90 -17.47
CA ALA A 24 22.12 34.13 -17.22
C ALA A 24 22.44 32.65 -17.49
N MET A 25 22.81 31.92 -16.46
CA MET A 25 22.79 30.44 -16.51
C MET A 25 21.37 30.00 -16.49
N ALA A 26 20.87 29.56 -17.66
CA ALA A 26 19.65 28.81 -17.76
C ALA A 26 19.82 27.52 -16.94
N THR A 27 19.27 27.48 -15.74
CA THR A 27 19.15 26.23 -14.97
C THR A 27 18.22 25.29 -15.74
N PRO A 28 18.66 24.05 -16.09
CA PRO A 28 17.76 23.09 -16.64
C PRO A 28 16.65 22.87 -15.59
N ALA A 29 15.41 23.13 -15.99
CA ALA A 29 14.26 22.71 -15.22
C ALA A 29 14.30 21.19 -15.16
N TRP A 30 14.80 20.67 -14.05
CA TRP A 30 14.60 19.27 -13.71
C TRP A 30 13.11 19.11 -13.51
N ALA A 31 12.45 18.52 -14.50
CA ALA A 31 11.10 18.06 -14.33
C ALA A 31 11.15 17.08 -13.17
N SER A 32 10.70 17.51 -12.00
CA SER A 32 10.38 16.61 -10.91
C SER A 32 9.33 15.68 -11.47
N SER A 33 9.70 14.44 -11.80
CA SER A 33 8.73 13.38 -11.92
C SER A 33 8.04 13.36 -10.55
N GLU A 34 6.81 13.83 -10.48
CA GLU A 34 5.96 13.59 -9.33
C GLU A 34 5.88 12.06 -9.23
N ASP A 35 6.68 11.49 -8.33
CA ASP A 35 6.49 10.13 -7.84
C ASP A 35 5.09 10.14 -7.24
N VAL A 36 4.12 9.70 -8.05
CA VAL A 36 2.76 9.44 -7.57
C VAL A 36 2.93 8.33 -6.54
N SER A 37 3.11 8.74 -5.30
CA SER A 37 3.25 7.85 -4.16
C SER A 37 2.12 6.84 -4.24
N ALA A 38 2.43 5.57 -4.30
CA ALA A 38 1.43 4.52 -4.42
C ALA A 38 0.52 4.61 -3.20
N MET A 39 -0.71 5.10 -3.38
CA MET A 39 -1.67 5.20 -2.29
C MET A 39 -2.01 3.80 -1.81
N ALA A 40 -1.81 3.57 -0.53
CA ALA A 40 -2.22 2.32 0.11
C ALA A 40 -3.75 2.24 0.14
N ASN A 41 -4.30 1.22 -0.48
CA ASN A 41 -5.71 0.88 -0.42
C ASN A 41 -5.96 -0.06 0.76
N ARG A 42 -7.17 -0.03 1.32
CA ARG A 42 -7.62 -0.97 2.34
C ARG A 42 -9.01 -1.48 2.04
N GLY A 43 -9.14 -2.79 2.00
CA GLY A 43 -10.43 -3.48 1.86
C GLY A 43 -10.71 -4.33 3.09
N ASP A 44 -11.85 -4.08 3.72
CA ASP A 44 -12.34 -4.83 4.88
C ASP A 44 -13.62 -5.58 4.50
N VAL A 45 -13.75 -6.80 4.99
CA VAL A 45 -14.93 -7.67 4.78
C VAL A 45 -15.21 -8.41 6.08
N CYS A 46 -16.31 -8.08 6.73
CA CYS A 46 -16.76 -8.80 7.93
C CYS A 46 -18.24 -9.18 7.79
N PHE A 47 -18.53 -10.42 8.05
CA PHE A 47 -19.90 -10.92 8.16
C PHE A 47 -19.93 -12.14 9.11
N THR A 48 -21.08 -12.75 9.29
CA THR A 48 -21.24 -13.87 10.24
C THR A 48 -20.23 -14.99 9.95
N GLY A 49 -19.33 -15.25 10.88
CA GLY A 49 -18.33 -16.30 10.85
C GLY A 49 -16.94 -15.86 10.42
N VAL A 50 -16.77 -14.75 9.69
CA VAL A 50 -15.46 -14.33 9.20
C VAL A 50 -15.27 -12.82 9.23
N CYS A 51 -14.07 -12.38 9.62
CA CYS A 51 -13.57 -11.02 9.39
C CYS A 51 -12.25 -11.10 8.64
N GLY A 52 -12.13 -10.37 7.52
CA GLY A 52 -10.94 -10.28 6.71
C GLY A 52 -10.60 -8.84 6.34
N SER A 53 -9.31 -8.55 6.21
CA SER A 53 -8.78 -7.24 5.81
C SER A 53 -7.58 -7.40 4.90
N ALA A 54 -7.42 -6.52 3.94
CA ALA A 54 -6.20 -6.43 3.16
C ALA A 54 -5.81 -4.97 2.93
N THR A 55 -4.50 -4.69 3.01
CA THR A 55 -3.89 -3.45 2.53
C THR A 55 -3.00 -3.76 1.34
N PHE A 56 -2.94 -2.87 0.35
CA PHE A 56 -2.20 -3.08 -0.88
C PHE A 56 -2.00 -1.78 -1.64
N SER A 57 -1.08 -1.77 -2.61
CA SER A 57 -0.87 -0.66 -3.53
C SER A 57 -0.81 -1.13 -4.97
N PHE A 58 -1.40 -0.35 -5.91
CA PHE A 58 -1.17 -0.54 -7.32
C PHE A 58 0.18 0.08 -7.69
N GLN A 59 1.15 -0.73 -8.03
CA GLN A 59 2.50 -0.28 -8.37
C GLN A 59 2.67 -0.04 -9.86
N ARG A 60 2.00 -0.84 -10.69
CA ARG A 60 1.98 -0.76 -12.16
C ARG A 60 0.61 -1.18 -12.69
N SER A 61 0.41 -1.05 -14.00
CA SER A 61 -0.82 -1.51 -14.66
C SER A 61 -1.04 -3.03 -14.55
N ASP A 62 0.01 -3.81 -14.38
CA ASP A 62 0.02 -5.27 -14.32
C ASP A 62 0.32 -5.83 -12.92
N HIS A 63 0.60 -4.96 -11.94
CA HIS A 63 1.14 -5.40 -10.64
C HIS A 63 0.50 -4.69 -9.44
N VAL A 64 0.04 -5.49 -8.47
CA VAL A 64 -0.38 -5.06 -7.13
C VAL A 64 0.63 -5.57 -6.12
N GLY A 65 1.23 -4.68 -5.36
CA GLY A 65 2.27 -4.99 -4.38
C GLY A 65 1.95 -4.51 -2.98
N ASP A 66 2.92 -4.64 -2.08
CA ASP A 66 2.84 -4.26 -0.66
C ASP A 66 1.62 -4.87 0.04
N ILE A 67 1.24 -6.08 -0.40
CA ILE A 67 0.03 -6.72 0.11
C ILE A 67 0.29 -7.27 1.51
N SER A 68 -0.53 -6.82 2.45
CA SER A 68 -0.72 -7.44 3.75
C SER A 68 -2.17 -7.86 3.89
N MET A 69 -2.40 -9.11 4.28
CA MET A 69 -3.74 -9.68 4.44
C MET A 69 -3.89 -10.25 5.84
N SER A 70 -5.12 -10.22 6.35
CA SER A 70 -5.48 -10.88 7.60
C SER A 70 -6.88 -11.47 7.52
N VAL A 71 -7.10 -12.59 8.18
CA VAL A 71 -8.41 -13.22 8.33
C VAL A 71 -8.55 -13.83 9.71
N ALA A 72 -9.74 -13.79 10.26
CA ALA A 72 -10.09 -14.43 11.53
C ALA A 72 -11.41 -15.17 11.41
N ASP A 73 -11.42 -16.37 11.96
CA ASP A 73 -12.66 -17.12 12.26
C ASP A 73 -13.29 -16.52 13.52
N THR A 74 -14.50 -15.98 13.36
CA THR A 74 -15.26 -15.34 14.44
C THR A 74 -16.37 -16.25 14.99
N ARG A 75 -16.45 -17.52 14.51
CA ARG A 75 -17.49 -18.46 14.91
C ARG A 75 -16.95 -19.88 15.02
N CYS A 76 -17.01 -20.44 16.22
CA CYS A 76 -16.55 -21.81 16.48
C CYS A 76 -17.58 -22.85 16.03
N ASP A 77 -17.83 -22.98 14.74
CA ASP A 77 -18.83 -23.90 14.19
C ASP A 77 -18.22 -25.06 13.38
N GLY A 78 -16.88 -25.13 13.33
CA GLY A 78 -16.15 -26.19 12.65
C GLY A 78 -15.93 -25.95 11.16
N ASN A 79 -16.34 -24.80 10.63
CA ASN A 79 -16.04 -24.39 9.25
C ASN A 79 -14.75 -23.59 9.22
N ASP A 80 -13.91 -23.82 8.24
CA ASP A 80 -12.73 -23.01 7.98
C ASP A 80 -13.10 -21.66 7.34
N VAL A 81 -12.29 -20.63 7.58
CA VAL A 81 -12.47 -19.35 6.90
C VAL A 81 -11.22 -18.98 6.11
N TYR A 82 -11.40 -18.23 5.01
CA TYR A 82 -10.30 -17.78 4.19
C TYR A 82 -10.51 -16.40 3.59
N ILE A 83 -9.41 -15.82 3.13
CA ILE A 83 -9.37 -14.55 2.42
C ILE A 83 -8.60 -14.70 1.11
N ARG A 84 -8.99 -13.95 0.07
CA ARG A 84 -8.29 -13.83 -1.21
C ARG A 84 -8.67 -12.57 -1.95
N PHE A 85 -8.00 -12.29 -3.05
CA PHE A 85 -8.41 -11.25 -4.00
C PHE A 85 -9.22 -11.82 -5.15
N VAL A 86 -10.19 -11.03 -5.61
CA VAL A 86 -10.80 -11.13 -6.94
C VAL A 86 -10.12 -10.08 -7.80
N VAL A 87 -9.48 -10.49 -8.89
CA VAL A 87 -8.71 -9.64 -9.78
C VAL A 87 -9.49 -9.49 -11.09
N TYR A 88 -9.68 -8.26 -11.48
CA TYR A 88 -10.35 -7.89 -12.73
C TYR A 88 -9.29 -7.50 -13.75
N SER A 89 -9.19 -8.29 -14.79
CA SER A 89 -8.33 -8.05 -15.96
C SER A 89 -9.14 -8.37 -17.22
N THR A 90 -8.50 -8.79 -18.31
CA THR A 90 -9.21 -9.29 -19.50
C THR A 90 -10.17 -10.44 -19.14
N ALA A 91 -9.79 -11.25 -18.16
CA ALA A 91 -10.64 -12.25 -17.53
C ALA A 91 -10.60 -12.04 -16.00
N THR A 92 -11.75 -12.21 -15.32
CA THR A 92 -11.79 -12.18 -13.86
C THR A 92 -11.25 -13.50 -13.31
N TRP A 93 -10.35 -13.40 -12.33
CA TRP A 93 -9.79 -14.56 -11.66
C TRP A 93 -9.58 -14.29 -10.16
N GLU A 94 -9.29 -15.32 -9.39
CA GLU A 94 -9.14 -15.24 -7.94
C GLU A 94 -7.78 -15.77 -7.52
N THR A 95 -7.17 -15.12 -6.54
CA THR A 95 -5.87 -15.54 -6.00
C THR A 95 -6.02 -16.79 -5.12
N THR A 96 -4.91 -17.38 -4.70
CA THR A 96 -4.88 -18.52 -3.78
C THR A 96 -5.64 -18.20 -2.49
N LYS A 97 -6.50 -19.12 -2.03
CA LYS A 97 -7.16 -19.06 -0.72
C LYS A 97 -6.10 -19.05 0.40
N ARG A 98 -6.29 -18.17 1.38
CA ARG A 98 -5.46 -18.08 2.58
C ARG A 98 -6.32 -18.31 3.79
N TYR A 99 -6.16 -19.47 4.37
CA TYR A 99 -7.00 -19.96 5.46
C TYR A 99 -6.52 -19.47 6.83
N ASP A 100 -7.47 -19.19 7.72
CA ASP A 100 -7.17 -19.05 9.14
C ASP A 100 -6.77 -20.41 9.73
N SER A 101 -5.52 -20.56 10.06
CA SER A 101 -4.99 -21.75 10.72
C SER A 101 -4.85 -21.58 12.24
N ASN A 102 -5.29 -20.45 12.77
CA ASN A 102 -5.23 -20.18 14.20
C ASN A 102 -6.44 -20.80 14.94
N GLY A 103 -7.51 -21.09 14.20
CA GLY A 103 -8.79 -21.53 14.74
C GLY A 103 -9.65 -20.39 15.29
N CYS A 104 -10.90 -20.68 15.56
CA CYS A 104 -11.88 -19.68 15.96
C CYS A 104 -11.48 -18.94 17.25
N ASN A 105 -11.78 -17.63 17.29
CA ASN A 105 -11.52 -16.75 18.43
C ASN A 105 -10.05 -16.63 18.86
N ASN A 106 -9.10 -17.08 18.05
CA ASN A 106 -7.65 -17.01 18.32
C ASN A 106 -6.96 -15.82 17.62
N GLY A 107 -7.74 -14.79 17.25
CA GLY A 107 -7.26 -13.60 16.57
C GLY A 107 -7.04 -13.80 15.08
N TYR A 108 -6.36 -12.85 14.46
CA TYR A 108 -6.16 -12.84 13.01
C TYR A 108 -4.92 -13.64 12.60
N LYS A 109 -5.09 -14.51 11.61
CA LYS A 109 -3.97 -15.02 10.81
C LYS A 109 -3.55 -13.94 9.82
N GLN A 110 -2.24 -13.70 9.71
CA GLN A 110 -1.71 -12.61 8.89
C GLN A 110 -0.65 -13.10 7.90
N TRP A 111 -0.58 -12.41 6.75
CA TRP A 111 0.44 -12.59 5.72
C TRP A 111 0.90 -11.22 5.23
N HIS A 112 2.18 -11.07 4.98
CA HIS A 112 2.82 -9.83 4.56
C HIS A 112 3.72 -10.08 3.35
N GLY A 113 4.05 -9.00 2.64
CA GLY A 113 4.98 -9.05 1.51
C GLY A 113 4.47 -9.86 0.33
N LEU A 114 3.15 -9.91 0.15
CA LEU A 114 2.53 -10.59 -0.98
C LEU A 114 2.43 -9.65 -2.18
N SER A 115 2.30 -10.25 -3.37
CA SER A 115 2.03 -9.52 -4.60
C SER A 115 1.09 -10.30 -5.52
N ILE A 116 0.50 -9.57 -6.46
CA ILE A 116 -0.31 -10.10 -7.56
C ILE A 116 0.32 -9.58 -8.84
N ASP A 117 0.60 -10.47 -9.77
CA ASP A 117 1.18 -10.17 -11.08
C ASP A 117 0.30 -10.77 -12.18
N ALA A 118 -0.11 -9.95 -13.13
CA ALA A 118 -0.91 -10.38 -14.27
C ALA A 118 -0.04 -10.81 -15.47
N GLY A 119 1.28 -10.84 -15.32
CA GLY A 119 2.21 -11.16 -16.39
C GLY A 119 2.13 -10.15 -17.53
N SER A 120 1.69 -10.58 -18.70
CA SER A 120 1.47 -9.68 -19.85
C SER A 120 0.11 -8.99 -19.87
N GLY A 121 -0.74 -9.27 -18.88
CA GLY A 121 -2.08 -8.69 -18.76
C GLY A 121 -2.09 -7.34 -18.04
N VAL A 122 -3.27 -6.73 -17.99
CA VAL A 122 -3.53 -5.48 -17.26
C VAL A 122 -4.52 -5.77 -16.15
N ILE A 123 -4.24 -5.29 -14.94
CA ILE A 123 -5.15 -5.34 -13.80
C ILE A 123 -5.97 -4.06 -13.81
N HIS A 124 -7.26 -4.17 -14.11
CA HIS A 124 -8.19 -3.02 -14.08
C HIS A 124 -8.55 -2.64 -12.65
N GLY A 125 -8.61 -3.60 -11.76
CA GLY A 125 -8.90 -3.38 -10.36
C GLY A 125 -9.00 -4.67 -9.58
N VAL A 126 -9.28 -4.56 -8.27
CA VAL A 126 -9.38 -5.70 -7.38
C VAL A 126 -10.52 -5.54 -6.36
N ARG A 127 -10.97 -6.65 -5.79
CA ARG A 127 -11.77 -6.72 -4.55
C ARG A 127 -11.11 -7.68 -3.57
N VAL A 128 -11.24 -7.39 -2.30
CA VAL A 128 -10.94 -8.36 -1.24
C VAL A 128 -12.17 -9.24 -1.05
N LYS A 129 -11.98 -10.56 -0.99
CA LYS A 129 -13.05 -11.54 -0.79
C LYS A 129 -12.76 -12.38 0.45
N ALA A 130 -13.66 -12.40 1.41
CA ALA A 130 -13.61 -13.28 2.58
C ALA A 130 -14.74 -14.30 2.50
N CYS A 131 -14.47 -15.53 2.93
CA CYS A 131 -15.39 -16.64 2.84
C CYS A 131 -15.35 -17.53 4.08
N VAL A 132 -16.50 -18.11 4.39
CA VAL A 132 -16.63 -19.33 5.21
C VAL A 132 -16.65 -20.51 4.24
N ASP A 133 -15.75 -21.47 4.44
CA ASP A 133 -15.62 -22.69 3.62
C ASP A 133 -16.62 -23.74 4.13
N ASP A 134 -17.83 -23.65 3.61
CA ASP A 134 -18.91 -24.56 3.98
C ASP A 134 -18.82 -25.87 3.19
N ALA A 135 -19.31 -26.96 3.77
CA ALA A 135 -19.40 -28.24 3.09
C ALA A 135 -20.40 -28.15 1.91
N GLY A 136 -19.91 -27.75 0.74
CA GLY A 136 -20.70 -27.55 -0.49
C GLY A 136 -20.38 -26.25 -1.17
N THR A 137 -21.14 -25.21 -0.94
CA THR A 137 -20.92 -23.89 -1.55
C THR A 137 -20.44 -22.89 -0.50
N ASP A 138 -19.25 -22.33 -0.71
CA ASP A 138 -18.66 -21.32 0.20
C ASP A 138 -19.58 -20.09 0.33
N THR A 139 -19.79 -19.63 1.55
CA THR A 139 -20.48 -18.38 1.83
C THR A 139 -19.48 -17.23 1.80
N CYS A 140 -19.60 -16.31 0.84
CA CYS A 140 -18.60 -15.28 0.61
C CYS A 140 -19.20 -13.87 0.51
N GLN A 141 -18.41 -12.88 0.94
CA GLN A 141 -18.64 -11.47 0.63
C GLN A 141 -17.38 -10.81 0.11
N THR A 142 -17.55 -9.66 -0.57
CA THR A 142 -16.44 -8.87 -1.11
C THR A 142 -16.48 -7.43 -0.60
N SER A 143 -15.31 -6.82 -0.51
CA SER A 143 -15.16 -5.36 -0.32
C SER A 143 -15.74 -4.57 -1.50
N GLY A 144 -15.73 -3.25 -1.39
CA GLY A 144 -15.86 -2.36 -2.55
C GLY A 144 -14.82 -2.67 -3.62
N TYR A 145 -15.07 -2.21 -4.84
CA TYR A 145 -14.13 -2.31 -5.94
C TYR A 145 -13.07 -1.21 -5.82
N PHE A 146 -11.82 -1.56 -6.08
CA PHE A 146 -10.69 -0.64 -6.11
C PHE A 146 -10.17 -0.58 -7.55
N ASP A 147 -10.32 0.58 -8.18
CA ASP A 147 -9.78 0.85 -9.52
C ASP A 147 -8.25 0.96 -9.48
N ASN A 148 -7.59 0.52 -10.54
CA ASN A 148 -6.16 0.70 -10.71
C ASN A 148 -5.86 2.10 -11.31
N PRO A 149 -5.27 3.02 -10.55
CA PRO A 149 -4.95 4.37 -11.05
C PRO A 149 -3.71 4.41 -11.97
N ARG A 150 -3.11 3.25 -12.26
CA ARG A 150 -1.91 3.10 -13.10
C ARG A 150 -2.24 2.69 -14.55
N LEU A 151 -3.51 2.80 -14.97
CA LEU A 151 -3.97 2.53 -16.33
C LEU A 151 -3.73 3.69 -17.27
#